data_a16c6c7c499ae654c6c1c4bf852cde5f
#
_entry.id   a16c6c7c499ae654c6c1c4bf852cde5f
#
_cell.length_a   1.000
_cell.length_b   1.000
_cell.length_c   1.000
_cell.angle_alpha   90.00
_cell.angle_beta   90.00
_cell.angle_gamma   90.00
#
_symmetry.space_group_name_H-M   'P 1'
#
loop_
_entity.id
_entity.type
_entity.pdbx_description
1 polymer ?
#
loop_
_entity_poly.entity_id
_entity_poly.type
_entity_poly.pdbx_seq_one_letter_code
_entity_poly.pdbx_strand_id
1 'polypeptide(L)'
;MNKNQIKSIVTIISLTILSINADAQMSCLQEPTKIYIMANRLDKALIILSSQIDCKIIYDTKLVHSFKGSKLEGNLTPSDALIRLVKGTGLEVHAEHASLAINQADQQAVRIKVTTLQRSLKKAVESKKITQKIASQMYAELQKVKASVIDLAKKQGFVSAAEKASYQRTLDKIEQLVS
;
A
#
# COMPACT_ATOMS: atom_id res chain seq x y z
N MET A 1 55.23 57.18 -10.51
CA MET A 1 55.23 55.74 -10.91
C MET A 1 54.82 54.92 -9.70
N ASN A 2 53.54 54.61 -9.58
CA ASN A 2 53.05 53.79 -8.49
C ASN A 2 52.17 52.64 -9.06
N LYS A 3 52.65 51.44 -8.83
CA LYS A 3 51.99 50.20 -9.18
C LYS A 3 50.99 49.88 -8.07
N ASN A 4 49.72 50.03 -8.30
CA ASN A 4 48.68 49.57 -7.41
C ASN A 4 48.49 48.06 -7.56
N GLN A 5 48.83 47.35 -6.53
CA GLN A 5 48.52 45.91 -6.34
C GLN A 5 47.02 45.77 -5.95
N ILE A 6 46.22 45.23 -6.82
CA ILE A 6 44.88 44.80 -6.52
C ILE A 6 44.94 43.42 -5.89
N LYS A 7 44.73 43.29 -4.60
CA LYS A 7 44.60 42.02 -3.90
C LYS A 7 43.20 41.48 -4.15
N SER A 8 43.09 40.44 -4.97
CA SER A 8 41.86 39.70 -5.20
C SER A 8 41.57 38.84 -3.97
N ILE A 9 40.53 39.20 -3.22
CA ILE A 9 40.03 38.37 -2.14
C ILE A 9 39.09 37.34 -2.76
N VAL A 10 39.60 36.10 -2.86
CA VAL A 10 38.77 34.95 -3.24
C VAL A 10 38.02 34.48 -1.99
N THR A 11 36.75 34.87 -1.89
CA THR A 11 35.83 34.35 -0.87
C THR A 11 35.42 32.94 -1.25
N ILE A 12 35.99 31.94 -0.58
CA ILE A 12 35.60 30.55 -0.71
C ILE A 12 34.30 30.40 0.08
N ILE A 13 33.17 30.38 -0.63
CA ILE A 13 31.90 29.98 -0.05
C ILE A 13 31.93 28.46 0.10
N SER A 14 32.19 28.00 1.32
CA SER A 14 32.05 26.60 1.68
C SER A 14 30.56 26.24 1.68
N LEU A 15 30.10 25.62 0.59
CA LEU A 15 28.78 25.04 0.48
C LEU A 15 28.78 23.74 1.33
N THR A 16 28.42 23.82 2.60
CA THR A 16 28.14 22.65 3.43
C THR A 16 26.88 22.00 2.90
N ILE A 17 27.04 20.99 2.07
CA ILE A 17 25.94 20.08 1.68
C ILE A 17 25.51 19.36 2.96
N LEU A 18 24.36 19.74 3.52
CA LEU A 18 23.67 18.89 4.50
C LEU A 18 23.26 17.61 3.76
N SER A 19 24.08 16.58 3.91
CA SER A 19 23.68 15.22 3.55
C SER A 19 22.52 14.84 4.48
N ILE A 20 21.31 15.00 4.01
CA ILE A 20 20.13 14.48 4.69
C ILE A 20 20.29 12.96 4.65
N ASN A 21 20.49 12.35 5.81
CA ASN A 21 20.69 10.93 5.98
C ASN A 21 19.44 10.16 5.52
N ALA A 22 19.36 9.84 4.24
CA ALA A 22 18.36 8.93 3.69
C ALA A 22 18.53 7.51 4.26
N ASP A 23 19.72 7.17 4.73
CA ASP A 23 20.05 5.85 5.30
C ASP A 23 19.32 5.56 6.62
N ALA A 24 19.09 6.58 7.46
CA ALA A 24 18.39 6.39 8.73
C ALA A 24 16.91 6.02 8.57
N GLN A 25 16.32 6.34 7.42
CA GLN A 25 14.88 6.05 7.15
C GLN A 25 14.64 4.60 6.69
N MET A 26 15.64 3.91 6.17
CA MET A 26 15.51 2.50 5.74
C MET A 26 15.85 1.49 6.85
N SER A 27 16.54 1.90 7.91
CA SER A 27 16.99 0.99 8.98
C SER A 27 15.83 0.35 9.74
N CYS A 28 14.75 1.08 9.99
CA CYS A 28 13.59 0.56 10.72
C CYS A 28 12.89 -0.61 10.00
N LEU A 29 13.07 -0.74 8.68
CA LEU A 29 12.41 -1.78 7.89
C LEU A 29 13.22 -3.07 7.75
N GLN A 30 14.54 -2.98 7.94
CA GLN A 30 15.48 -4.04 7.54
C GLN A 30 16.22 -4.71 8.71
N GLU A 31 16.34 -4.06 9.87
CA GLU A 31 17.07 -4.65 10.98
C GLU A 31 16.24 -5.69 11.73
N PRO A 32 16.70 -6.97 11.77
CA PRO A 32 16.01 -8.00 12.52
C PRO A 32 16.04 -7.74 14.02
N THR A 33 14.89 -7.85 14.65
CA THR A 33 14.69 -7.70 16.10
C THR A 33 14.07 -8.97 16.68
N LYS A 34 14.41 -9.30 17.92
CA LYS A 34 13.80 -10.42 18.61
C LYS A 34 12.36 -10.10 18.97
N ILE A 35 11.43 -10.77 18.31
CA ILE A 35 9.99 -10.55 18.46
C ILE A 35 9.36 -11.75 19.15
N TYR A 36 8.47 -11.45 20.11
CA TYR A 36 7.65 -12.44 20.79
C TYR A 36 6.24 -11.89 20.98
N ILE A 37 5.28 -12.45 20.27
CA ILE A 37 3.86 -12.07 20.35
C ILE A 37 3.03 -13.34 20.44
N MET A 38 2.23 -13.45 21.49
CA MET A 38 1.23 -14.51 21.61
C MET A 38 0.07 -14.25 20.64
N ALA A 39 -0.57 -15.33 20.18
CA ALA A 39 -1.78 -15.22 19.38
C ALA A 39 -2.83 -14.37 20.09
N ASN A 40 -3.31 -13.32 19.43
CA ASN A 40 -4.24 -12.35 19.99
C ASN A 40 -5.09 -11.74 18.88
N ARG A 41 -6.03 -10.88 19.23
CA ARG A 41 -6.69 -9.98 18.27
C ARG A 41 -5.64 -9.13 17.57
N LEU A 42 -5.80 -8.87 16.27
CA LEU A 42 -4.75 -8.24 15.46
C LEU A 42 -4.38 -6.83 15.97
N ASP A 43 -5.37 -6.04 16.39
CA ASP A 43 -5.12 -4.70 16.96
C ASP A 43 -4.23 -4.75 18.21
N LYS A 44 -4.43 -5.75 19.08
CA LYS A 44 -3.58 -5.96 20.27
C LYS A 44 -2.19 -6.45 19.91
N ALA A 45 -2.10 -7.38 18.95
CA ALA A 45 -0.82 -7.87 18.46
C ALA A 45 0.02 -6.75 17.81
N LEU A 46 -0.62 -5.82 17.10
CA LEU A 46 0.04 -4.64 16.51
C LEU A 46 0.58 -3.67 17.56
N ILE A 47 -0.14 -3.44 18.65
CA ILE A 47 0.34 -2.62 19.78
C ILE A 47 1.59 -3.26 20.39
N ILE A 48 1.58 -4.59 20.62
CA ILE A 48 2.72 -5.32 21.16
C ILE A 48 3.90 -5.28 20.18
N LEU A 49 3.65 -5.48 18.88
CA LEU A 49 4.70 -5.36 17.87
C LEU A 49 5.32 -3.97 17.88
N SER A 50 4.51 -2.91 17.87
CA SER A 50 4.98 -1.51 17.90
C SER A 50 5.86 -1.19 19.11
N SER A 51 5.70 -1.90 20.24
CA SER A 51 6.56 -1.73 21.42
C SER A 51 7.88 -2.48 21.33
N GLN A 52 8.02 -3.42 20.39
CA GLN A 52 9.23 -4.23 20.22
C GLN A 52 10.11 -3.81 19.05
N ILE A 53 9.59 -2.96 18.16
CA ILE A 53 10.28 -2.47 16.98
C ILE A 53 10.37 -0.94 17.00
N ASP A 54 11.47 -0.40 16.49
CA ASP A 54 11.64 1.05 16.30
C ASP A 54 11.14 1.46 14.90
N CYS A 55 9.86 1.14 14.62
CA CYS A 55 9.23 1.44 13.34
C CYS A 55 7.76 1.77 13.54
N LYS A 56 7.32 2.90 12.99
CA LYS A 56 5.92 3.31 13.06
C LYS A 56 5.05 2.38 12.23
N ILE A 57 3.96 1.88 12.84
CA ILE A 57 2.92 1.11 12.13
C ILE A 57 1.67 2.01 11.98
N ILE A 58 1.20 2.18 10.76
CA ILE A 58 0.02 2.97 10.40
C ILE A 58 -1.11 2.03 10.01
N TYR A 59 -2.25 2.13 10.66
CA TYR A 59 -3.43 1.31 10.34
C TYR A 59 -4.73 1.97 10.81
N ASP A 60 -5.83 1.65 10.15
CA ASP A 60 -7.18 1.96 10.65
C ASP A 60 -7.60 0.89 11.66
N THR A 61 -7.89 1.29 12.88
CA THR A 61 -8.33 0.40 13.97
C THR A 61 -9.59 -0.38 13.58
N LYS A 62 -10.52 0.23 12.84
CA LYS A 62 -11.75 -0.44 12.37
C LYS A 62 -11.44 -1.56 11.40
N LEU A 63 -10.39 -1.37 10.57
CA LEU A 63 -9.97 -2.36 9.59
C LEU A 63 -9.38 -3.60 10.25
N VAL A 64 -8.57 -3.43 11.30
CA VAL A 64 -7.82 -4.55 11.93
C VAL A 64 -8.56 -5.23 13.08
N HIS A 65 -9.55 -4.56 13.68
CA HIS A 65 -10.22 -5.01 14.91
C HIS A 65 -10.87 -6.40 14.82
N SER A 66 -11.42 -6.76 13.66
CA SER A 66 -12.15 -8.02 13.47
C SER A 66 -11.24 -9.24 13.21
N PHE A 67 -9.95 -9.02 13.01
CA PHE A 67 -9.02 -10.09 12.67
C PHE A 67 -8.25 -10.62 13.88
N LYS A 68 -7.75 -11.85 13.75
CA LYS A 68 -6.81 -12.48 14.69
C LYS A 68 -5.39 -12.40 14.12
N GLY A 69 -4.46 -11.94 14.93
CA GLY A 69 -3.02 -12.03 14.65
C GLY A 69 -2.49 -13.40 15.11
N SER A 70 -1.57 -13.95 14.32
CA SER A 70 -0.90 -15.21 14.64
C SER A 70 0.14 -15.04 15.75
N LYS A 71 0.51 -16.14 16.42
CA LYS A 71 1.71 -16.16 17.28
C LYS A 71 2.93 -15.85 16.42
N LEU A 72 3.79 -14.96 16.90
CA LEU A 72 5.11 -14.70 16.32
C LEU A 72 6.20 -14.93 17.35
N GLU A 73 7.26 -15.59 16.91
CA GLU A 73 8.46 -15.80 17.73
C GLU A 73 9.66 -15.91 16.79
N GLY A 74 10.72 -15.17 17.08
CA GLY A 74 11.97 -15.23 16.31
C GLY A 74 12.65 -13.89 16.12
N ASN A 75 13.78 -13.93 15.41
CA ASN A 75 14.50 -12.74 14.96
C ASN A 75 13.96 -12.36 13.58
N LEU A 76 13.15 -11.32 13.52
CA LEU A 76 12.41 -10.92 12.32
C LEU A 76 12.63 -9.44 12.02
N THR A 77 12.66 -9.08 10.76
CA THR A 77 12.53 -7.67 10.40
C THR A 77 11.12 -7.16 10.76
N PRO A 78 10.94 -5.86 11.04
CA PRO A 78 9.60 -5.30 11.27
C PRO A 78 8.61 -5.61 10.15
N SER A 79 9.08 -5.57 8.89
CA SER A 79 8.28 -5.91 7.72
C SER A 79 7.84 -7.37 7.73
N ASP A 80 8.76 -8.32 7.94
CA ASP A 80 8.43 -9.75 7.98
C ASP A 80 7.47 -10.08 9.13
N ALA A 81 7.70 -9.47 10.29
CA ALA A 81 6.82 -9.65 11.45
C ALA A 81 5.39 -9.19 11.13
N LEU A 82 5.26 -8.01 10.52
CA LEU A 82 3.97 -7.45 10.18
C LEU A 82 3.27 -8.27 9.09
N ILE A 83 3.99 -8.68 8.03
CA ILE A 83 3.47 -9.56 6.98
C ILE A 83 2.93 -10.88 7.57
N ARG A 84 3.66 -11.48 8.52
CA ARG A 84 3.22 -12.70 9.18
C ARG A 84 1.98 -12.48 10.06
N LEU A 85 1.88 -11.33 10.74
CA LEU A 85 0.70 -10.99 11.55
C LEU A 85 -0.57 -10.84 10.72
N VAL A 86 -0.47 -10.21 9.55
CA VAL A 86 -1.64 -9.98 8.68
C VAL A 86 -1.95 -11.15 7.75
N LYS A 87 -1.11 -12.19 7.74
CA LYS A 87 -1.29 -13.36 6.87
C LYS A 87 -2.66 -14.02 7.09
N GLY A 88 -3.39 -14.22 6.01
CA GLY A 88 -4.73 -14.83 6.03
C GLY A 88 -5.88 -13.88 6.36
N THR A 89 -5.60 -12.61 6.66
CA THR A 89 -6.64 -11.59 6.95
C THR A 89 -7.20 -10.92 5.70
N GLY A 90 -6.50 -10.99 4.57
CA GLY A 90 -6.82 -10.21 3.37
C GLY A 90 -6.37 -8.75 3.49
N LEU A 91 -5.46 -8.46 4.42
CA LEU A 91 -4.77 -7.18 4.55
C LEU A 91 -3.38 -7.28 3.92
N GLU A 92 -2.84 -6.16 3.48
CA GLU A 92 -1.49 -6.05 2.93
C GLU A 92 -0.66 -5.03 3.70
N VAL A 93 0.65 -5.26 3.72
CA VAL A 93 1.65 -4.37 4.32
C VAL A 93 2.35 -3.61 3.21
N HIS A 94 2.43 -2.29 3.38
CA HIS A 94 3.12 -1.40 2.47
C HIS A 94 4.17 -0.60 3.24
N ALA A 95 5.37 -0.47 2.67
CA ALA A 95 6.37 0.45 3.19
C ALA A 95 6.06 1.87 2.71
N GLU A 96 5.93 2.80 3.64
CA GLU A 96 5.66 4.22 3.39
C GLU A 96 6.71 5.06 4.09
N HIS A 97 7.72 5.53 3.34
CA HIS A 97 8.84 6.29 3.88
C HIS A 97 9.53 5.53 5.04
N ALA A 98 9.44 6.04 6.26
CA ALA A 98 10.02 5.43 7.47
C ALA A 98 8.96 4.69 8.32
N SER A 99 7.90 4.19 7.71
CA SER A 99 6.80 3.51 8.40
C SER A 99 6.28 2.31 7.62
N LEU A 100 5.53 1.45 8.30
CA LEU A 100 4.78 0.35 7.71
C LEU A 100 3.29 0.68 7.80
N ALA A 101 2.58 0.58 6.69
CA ALA A 101 1.13 0.77 6.65
C ALA A 101 0.41 -0.56 6.41
N ILE A 102 -0.73 -0.75 7.09
CA ILE A 102 -1.64 -1.87 6.85
C ILE A 102 -2.88 -1.33 6.15
N ASN A 103 -3.12 -1.83 4.95
CA ASN A 103 -4.26 -1.48 4.15
C ASN A 103 -5.08 -2.72 3.76
N GLN A 104 -6.27 -2.51 3.22
CA GLN A 104 -7.00 -3.59 2.59
C GLN A 104 -6.20 -4.10 1.39
N ALA A 105 -6.08 -5.42 1.23
CA ALA A 105 -5.38 -6.00 0.10
C ALA A 105 -5.94 -5.45 -1.22
N ASP A 106 -5.07 -5.01 -2.11
CA ASP A 106 -5.45 -4.42 -3.39
C ASP A 106 -6.35 -5.37 -4.20
N GLN A 107 -6.09 -6.66 -4.12
CA GLN A 107 -6.96 -7.68 -4.70
C GLN A 107 -8.39 -7.59 -4.17
N GLN A 108 -8.55 -7.46 -2.85
CA GLN A 108 -9.88 -7.39 -2.23
C GLN A 108 -10.57 -6.07 -2.55
N ALA A 109 -9.85 -4.96 -2.51
CA ALA A 109 -10.36 -3.64 -2.86
C ALA A 109 -10.91 -3.61 -4.30
N VAL A 110 -10.13 -4.14 -5.27
CA VAL A 110 -10.57 -4.27 -6.66
C VAL A 110 -11.82 -5.16 -6.78
N ARG A 111 -11.88 -6.29 -6.10
CA ARG A 111 -13.04 -7.20 -6.12
C ARG A 111 -14.30 -6.54 -5.60
N ILE A 112 -14.20 -5.77 -4.51
CA ILE A 112 -15.33 -5.00 -3.95
C ILE A 112 -15.79 -3.95 -4.97
N LYS A 113 -14.87 -3.17 -5.54
CA LYS A 113 -15.19 -2.15 -6.55
C LYS A 113 -15.86 -2.77 -7.78
N VAL A 114 -15.34 -3.90 -8.30
CA VAL A 114 -15.97 -4.65 -9.39
C VAL A 114 -17.41 -5.03 -9.05
N THR A 115 -17.65 -5.60 -7.88
CA THR A 115 -19.02 -6.02 -7.46
C THR A 115 -19.97 -4.81 -7.33
N THR A 116 -19.45 -3.68 -6.85
CA THR A 116 -20.22 -2.44 -6.76
C THR A 116 -20.60 -1.92 -8.14
N LEU A 117 -19.65 -1.86 -9.07
CA LEU A 117 -19.89 -1.41 -10.45
C LEU A 117 -20.85 -2.33 -11.20
N GLN A 118 -20.80 -3.65 -10.97
CA GLN A 118 -21.76 -4.58 -11.55
C GLN A 118 -23.20 -4.26 -11.12
N ARG A 119 -23.41 -3.92 -9.84
CA ARG A 119 -24.71 -3.48 -9.35
C ARG A 119 -25.14 -2.14 -9.95
N SER A 120 -24.20 -1.20 -10.12
CA SER A 120 -24.47 0.10 -10.74
C SER A 120 -24.84 -0.05 -12.22
N LEU A 121 -24.16 -0.92 -12.97
CA LEU A 121 -24.50 -1.23 -14.36
C LEU A 121 -25.94 -1.77 -14.49
N LYS A 122 -26.34 -2.69 -13.60
CA LYS A 122 -27.71 -3.21 -13.58
C LYS A 122 -28.73 -2.09 -13.40
N LYS A 123 -28.51 -1.20 -12.40
CA LYS A 123 -29.38 -0.05 -12.15
C LYS A 123 -29.44 0.92 -13.34
N ALA A 124 -28.29 1.15 -14.00
CA ALA A 124 -28.21 2.05 -15.16
C ALA A 124 -28.97 1.51 -16.38
N VAL A 125 -29.06 0.18 -16.55
CA VAL A 125 -29.93 -0.47 -17.56
C VAL A 125 -31.39 -0.32 -17.18
N GLU A 126 -31.74 -0.62 -15.92
CA GLU A 126 -33.13 -0.52 -15.42
C GLU A 126 -33.67 0.92 -15.57
N SER A 127 -32.82 1.93 -15.31
CA SER A 127 -33.14 3.35 -15.49
C SER A 127 -33.04 3.85 -16.95
N LYS A 128 -32.74 2.96 -17.91
CA LYS A 128 -32.51 3.28 -19.33
C LYS A 128 -31.38 4.29 -19.59
N LYS A 129 -30.46 4.48 -18.62
CA LYS A 129 -29.29 5.35 -18.76
C LYS A 129 -28.29 4.79 -19.77
N ILE A 130 -28.15 3.46 -19.80
CA ILE A 130 -27.31 2.74 -20.76
C ILE A 130 -28.09 1.59 -21.38
N THR A 131 -27.66 1.17 -22.58
CA THR A 131 -28.26 0.01 -23.25
C THR A 131 -27.75 -1.31 -22.67
N GLN A 132 -28.52 -2.38 -22.81
CA GLN A 132 -28.09 -3.73 -22.43
C GLN A 132 -26.79 -4.15 -23.13
N LYS A 133 -26.59 -3.73 -24.38
CA LYS A 133 -25.36 -4.02 -25.15
C LYS A 133 -24.13 -3.39 -24.49
N ILE A 134 -24.22 -2.11 -24.08
CA ILE A 134 -23.13 -1.42 -23.38
C ILE A 134 -22.87 -2.09 -22.02
N ALA A 135 -23.92 -2.36 -21.26
CA ALA A 135 -23.77 -3.05 -19.98
C ALA A 135 -23.05 -4.39 -20.11
N SER A 136 -23.44 -5.22 -21.10
CA SER A 136 -22.80 -6.53 -21.33
C SER A 136 -21.29 -6.41 -21.64
N GLN A 137 -20.90 -5.39 -22.42
CA GLN A 137 -19.50 -5.13 -22.69
C GLN A 137 -18.74 -4.73 -21.42
N MET A 138 -19.31 -3.84 -20.59
CA MET A 138 -18.72 -3.43 -19.32
C MET A 138 -18.64 -4.56 -18.29
N TYR A 139 -19.66 -5.43 -18.25
CA TYR A 139 -19.62 -6.66 -17.45
C TYR A 139 -18.44 -7.54 -17.84
N ALA A 140 -18.20 -7.74 -19.13
CA ALA A 140 -17.07 -8.53 -19.62
C ALA A 140 -15.72 -7.91 -19.19
N GLU A 141 -15.56 -6.58 -19.27
CA GLU A 141 -14.35 -5.89 -18.79
C GLU A 141 -14.17 -6.05 -17.28
N LEU A 142 -15.21 -5.90 -16.48
CA LEU A 142 -15.15 -6.12 -15.03
C LEU A 142 -14.77 -7.56 -14.67
N GLN A 143 -15.24 -8.55 -15.42
CA GLN A 143 -14.85 -9.94 -15.21
C GLN A 143 -13.38 -10.19 -15.56
N LYS A 144 -12.86 -9.58 -16.63
CA LYS A 144 -11.43 -9.64 -16.96
C LYS A 144 -10.56 -9.06 -15.85
N VAL A 145 -10.91 -7.87 -15.34
CA VAL A 145 -10.19 -7.24 -14.21
C VAL A 145 -10.20 -8.16 -13.00
N LYS A 146 -11.37 -8.68 -12.61
CA LYS A 146 -11.50 -9.58 -11.47
C LYS A 146 -10.66 -10.85 -11.61
N ALA A 147 -10.68 -11.49 -12.77
CA ALA A 147 -9.92 -12.70 -13.06
C ALA A 147 -8.41 -12.42 -13.01
N SER A 148 -7.95 -11.34 -13.63
CA SER A 148 -6.55 -10.93 -13.66
C SER A 148 -6.01 -10.64 -12.25
N VAL A 149 -6.74 -9.91 -11.43
CA VAL A 149 -6.35 -9.62 -10.04
C VAL A 149 -6.21 -10.89 -9.20
N ILE A 150 -7.13 -11.87 -9.36
CA ILE A 150 -7.06 -13.15 -8.66
C ILE A 150 -5.85 -13.97 -9.13
N ASP A 151 -5.58 -13.98 -10.42
CA ASP A 151 -4.45 -14.72 -11.00
C ASP A 151 -3.10 -14.15 -10.54
N LEU A 152 -2.95 -12.82 -10.57
CA LEU A 152 -1.76 -12.14 -10.06
C LEU A 152 -1.52 -12.40 -8.57
N ALA A 153 -2.58 -12.26 -7.76
CA ALA A 153 -2.46 -12.54 -6.32
C ALA A 153 -2.03 -13.99 -6.04
N LYS A 154 -2.43 -14.96 -6.88
CA LYS A 154 -1.98 -16.34 -6.77
C LYS A 154 -0.53 -16.54 -7.22
N LYS A 155 -0.13 -15.88 -8.31
CA LYS A 155 1.19 -16.07 -8.93
C LYS A 155 2.31 -15.35 -8.17
N GLN A 156 2.08 -14.11 -7.79
CA GLN A 156 3.10 -13.25 -7.19
C GLN A 156 2.80 -12.79 -5.76
N GLY A 157 1.62 -13.09 -5.23
CA GLY A 157 1.23 -12.78 -3.85
C GLY A 157 0.70 -11.35 -3.62
N PHE A 158 0.79 -10.47 -4.61
CA PHE A 158 0.37 -9.06 -4.53
C PHE A 158 -0.08 -8.53 -5.91
N VAL A 159 -0.64 -7.33 -5.91
CA VAL A 159 -0.92 -6.55 -7.12
C VAL A 159 0.04 -5.36 -7.15
N SER A 160 0.87 -5.25 -8.18
CA SER A 160 1.83 -4.16 -8.28
C SER A 160 1.14 -2.80 -8.48
N ALA A 161 1.85 -1.70 -8.17
CA ALA A 161 1.33 -0.34 -8.36
C ALA A 161 0.93 -0.05 -9.83
N ALA A 162 1.69 -0.58 -10.80
CA ALA A 162 1.39 -0.41 -12.22
C ALA A 162 0.11 -1.17 -12.63
N GLU A 163 -0.06 -2.39 -12.14
CA GLU A 163 -1.26 -3.20 -12.37
C GLU A 163 -2.47 -2.57 -11.71
N LYS A 164 -2.34 -2.12 -10.46
CA LYS A 164 -3.38 -1.38 -9.74
C LYS A 164 -3.83 -0.14 -10.51
N ALA A 165 -2.89 0.68 -11.00
CA ALA A 165 -3.20 1.86 -11.80
C ALA A 165 -3.91 1.51 -13.12
N SER A 166 -3.56 0.36 -13.74
CA SER A 166 -4.23 -0.13 -14.94
C SER A 166 -5.67 -0.53 -14.67
N TYR A 167 -5.91 -1.29 -13.59
CA TYR A 167 -7.26 -1.66 -13.18
C TYR A 167 -8.08 -0.45 -12.81
N GLN A 168 -7.50 0.50 -12.07
CA GLN A 168 -8.20 1.72 -11.66
C GLN A 168 -8.72 2.51 -12.86
N ARG A 169 -7.92 2.70 -13.93
CA ARG A 169 -8.37 3.36 -15.14
C ARG A 169 -9.60 2.69 -15.77
N THR A 170 -9.64 1.36 -15.79
CA THR A 170 -10.78 0.60 -16.32
C THR A 170 -12.02 0.78 -15.43
N LEU A 171 -11.84 0.70 -14.11
CA LEU A 171 -12.92 0.83 -13.15
C LEU A 171 -13.50 2.25 -13.17
N ASP A 172 -12.67 3.28 -13.23
CA ASP A 172 -13.09 4.69 -13.28
C ASP A 172 -13.87 5.01 -14.56
N LYS A 173 -13.42 4.48 -15.70
CA LYS A 173 -14.17 4.62 -16.97
C LYS A 173 -15.57 4.05 -16.87
N ILE A 174 -15.73 2.88 -16.24
CA ILE A 174 -17.05 2.26 -16.05
C ILE A 174 -17.88 3.04 -15.03
N GLU A 175 -17.25 3.53 -13.96
CA GLU A 175 -17.93 4.35 -12.95
C GLU A 175 -18.50 5.63 -13.55
N GLN A 176 -17.73 6.36 -14.36
CA GLN A 176 -18.19 7.55 -15.06
C GLN A 176 -19.39 7.29 -16.00
N LEU A 177 -19.44 6.09 -16.58
CA LEU A 177 -20.54 5.72 -17.45
C LEU A 177 -21.86 5.50 -16.69
N VAL A 178 -21.80 5.09 -15.43
CA VAL A 178 -22.98 4.74 -14.60
C VAL A 178 -23.32 5.76 -13.51
N SER A 179 -22.44 6.79 -13.31
CA SER A 179 -22.64 7.92 -12.36
C SER A 179 -23.69 8.99 -12.80
#